data_383162e6ec7796b37ecc9e8f26619c25
#
_entry.id   383162e6ec7796b37ecc9e8f26619c25
#
_cell.length_a   1.000
_cell.length_b   1.000
_cell.length_c   1.000
_cell.angle_alpha   90.00
_cell.angle_beta   90.00
_cell.angle_gamma   90.00
#
_symmetry.space_group_name_H-M   'P 1'
#
loop_
_entity.id
_entity.type
_entity.pdbx_description
1 polymer ?
#
loop_
_entity_poly.entity_id
_entity_poly.type
_entity_poly.pdbx_seq_one_letter_code
_entity_poly.pdbx_strand_id
1 'polypeptide(L)'
;VDKWKECHLTAKKAEKLTYAPVIEEAPVNIECVVTKVEKLGSHHMFLAEVKAVQVDESYMNENGKFELNKTGLLAYSHGEYLGLGKKIGTFGYSVRKKKTVDKRTAKKITTKNESRSKKSPEKRTVNKNATFRKKGKAKK
;
A
#
# COMPACT_ATOMS: atom_id res chain seq x y z
N VAL A 1 -4.24 33.05 2.50
CA VAL A 1 -4.86 31.96 3.26
C VAL A 1 -3.77 31.21 4.03
N ASP A 2 -3.98 31.04 5.32
CA ASP A 2 -3.08 30.25 6.18
C ASP A 2 -3.47 28.76 6.07
N LYS A 3 -2.68 28.02 5.26
CA LYS A 3 -2.95 26.60 5.00
C LYS A 3 -2.87 25.71 6.24
N TRP A 4 -2.04 26.07 7.22
CA TRP A 4 -1.92 25.31 8.47
C TRP A 4 -3.25 25.29 9.24
N LYS A 5 -3.89 26.47 9.33
CA LYS A 5 -5.21 26.61 10.00
C LYS A 5 -6.33 25.97 9.20
N GLU A 6 -6.39 26.26 7.89
CA GLU A 6 -7.45 25.74 7.02
C GLU A 6 -7.46 24.21 6.92
N CYS A 7 -6.27 23.60 6.85
CA CYS A 7 -6.15 22.15 6.73
C CYS A 7 -6.01 21.44 8.09
N HIS A 8 -6.08 22.18 9.21
CA HIS A 8 -5.91 21.65 10.56
C HIS A 8 -4.60 20.87 10.73
N LEU A 9 -3.49 21.43 10.18
CA LEU A 9 -2.18 20.80 10.23
C LEU A 9 -1.35 21.34 11.38
N THR A 10 -0.56 20.46 12.00
CA THR A 10 0.34 20.78 13.10
C THR A 10 1.79 20.84 12.61
N ALA A 11 2.42 22.01 12.80
CA ALA A 11 3.84 22.20 12.49
C ALA A 11 4.70 21.62 13.63
N LYS A 12 5.61 20.69 13.30
CA LYS A 12 6.58 20.11 14.22
C LYS A 12 8.00 20.43 13.80
N LYS A 13 8.90 20.50 14.76
CA LYS A 13 10.32 20.78 14.47
C LYS A 13 10.91 19.66 13.61
N ALA A 14 11.60 20.05 12.54
CA ALA A 14 12.37 19.15 11.70
C ALA A 14 13.60 18.60 12.44
N GLU A 15 14.12 17.46 12.01
CA GLU A 15 15.31 16.83 12.60
C GLU A 15 16.62 17.53 12.16
N LYS A 16 16.73 17.79 10.86
CA LYS A 16 17.95 18.33 10.24
C LYS A 16 17.82 19.78 9.79
N LEU A 17 16.60 20.26 9.56
CA LEU A 17 16.36 21.61 9.09
C LEU A 17 16.00 22.55 10.25
N THR A 18 16.56 23.77 10.22
CA THR A 18 16.34 24.77 11.28
C THR A 18 15.07 25.60 11.05
N TYR A 19 14.74 25.89 9.78
CA TYR A 19 13.69 26.86 9.42
C TYR A 19 12.44 26.26 8.79
N ALA A 20 12.51 25.03 8.28
CA ALA A 20 11.37 24.36 7.68
C ALA A 20 10.77 23.35 8.67
N PRO A 21 9.50 23.49 9.06
CA PRO A 21 8.81 22.49 9.89
C PRO A 21 8.46 21.25 9.07
N VAL A 22 8.21 20.14 9.76
CA VAL A 22 7.53 18.97 9.23
C VAL A 22 6.05 19.02 9.62
N ILE A 23 5.22 18.22 8.93
CA ILE A 23 3.79 18.10 9.20
C ILE A 23 3.60 16.87 10.10
N GLU A 24 3.04 17.06 11.32
CA GLU A 24 2.90 15.99 12.30
C GLU A 24 1.95 14.90 11.80
N GLU A 25 0.87 15.24 11.11
CA GLU A 25 -0.13 14.33 10.59
C GLU A 25 0.31 13.56 9.33
N ALA A 26 1.44 13.97 8.72
CA ALA A 26 1.93 13.30 7.52
C ALA A 26 2.67 11.99 7.86
N PRO A 27 2.28 10.85 7.26
CA PRO A 27 2.93 9.57 7.52
C PRO A 27 4.39 9.53 7.06
N VAL A 28 4.78 10.42 6.16
CA VAL A 28 6.15 10.55 5.67
C VAL A 28 6.48 12.02 5.50
N ASN A 29 7.59 12.46 6.08
CA ASN A 29 8.16 13.77 5.86
C ASN A 29 9.57 13.63 5.26
N ILE A 30 9.84 14.37 4.19
CA ILE A 30 11.15 14.40 3.52
C ILE A 30 11.75 15.80 3.70
N GLU A 31 12.81 15.89 4.47
CA GLU A 31 13.53 17.14 4.73
C GLU A 31 14.54 17.38 3.61
N CYS A 32 14.39 18.49 2.90
CA CYS A 32 15.21 18.80 1.73
C CYS A 32 15.82 20.20 1.80
N VAL A 33 17.05 20.35 1.27
CA VAL A 33 17.69 21.65 1.02
C VAL A 33 17.75 21.87 -0.47
N VAL A 34 17.14 22.97 -0.94
CA VAL A 34 17.15 23.33 -2.36
C VAL A 34 18.58 23.70 -2.78
N THR A 35 19.10 23.01 -3.81
CA THR A 35 20.43 23.22 -4.38
C THR A 35 20.40 24.02 -5.69
N LYS A 36 19.30 23.94 -6.44
CA LYS A 36 19.14 24.64 -7.71
C LYS A 36 17.68 24.93 -8.01
N VAL A 37 17.43 26.10 -8.61
CA VAL A 37 16.12 26.48 -9.13
C VAL A 37 16.23 26.80 -10.61
N GLU A 38 15.45 26.10 -11.44
CA GLU A 38 15.36 26.34 -12.88
C GLU A 38 14.02 27.02 -13.21
N LYS A 39 14.08 28.13 -13.95
CA LYS A 39 12.89 28.84 -14.43
C LYS A 39 12.44 28.24 -15.77
N LEU A 40 11.27 27.61 -15.78
CA LEU A 40 10.69 26.94 -16.94
C LEU A 40 9.43 27.67 -17.45
N GLY A 41 9.56 29.00 -17.71
CA GLY A 41 8.41 29.80 -18.12
C GLY A 41 7.42 30.03 -16.99
N SER A 42 6.22 29.47 -17.06
CA SER A 42 5.18 29.61 -16.03
C SER A 42 5.43 28.83 -14.74
N HIS A 43 6.43 27.95 -14.73
CA HIS A 43 6.77 27.09 -13.59
C HIS A 43 8.24 27.17 -13.22
N HIS A 44 8.55 26.80 -11.98
CA HIS A 44 9.92 26.64 -11.51
C HIS A 44 10.14 25.16 -11.14
N MET A 45 11.29 24.61 -11.53
CA MET A 45 11.75 23.29 -11.09
C MET A 45 12.80 23.48 -9.98
N PHE A 46 12.57 22.83 -8.85
CA PHE A 46 13.49 22.85 -7.71
C PHE A 46 14.24 21.52 -7.65
N LEU A 47 15.56 21.59 -7.65
CA LEU A 47 16.42 20.45 -7.34
C LEU A 47 16.84 20.59 -5.87
N ALA A 48 16.69 19.52 -5.11
CA ALA A 48 16.97 19.57 -3.69
C ALA A 48 17.70 18.30 -3.22
N GLU A 49 18.58 18.47 -2.25
CA GLU A 49 19.26 17.39 -1.55
C GLU A 49 18.41 16.94 -0.37
N VAL A 50 18.14 15.64 -0.27
CA VAL A 50 17.42 15.04 0.86
C VAL A 50 18.37 14.97 2.07
N LYS A 51 18.00 15.58 3.19
CA LYS A 51 18.77 15.60 4.44
C LYS A 51 18.27 14.58 5.45
N ALA A 52 16.95 14.33 5.51
CA ALA A 52 16.35 13.30 6.34
C ALA A 52 15.04 12.83 5.74
N VAL A 53 14.63 11.64 6.13
CA VAL A 53 13.30 11.08 5.87
C VAL A 53 12.74 10.56 7.18
N GLN A 54 11.63 11.13 7.62
CA GLN A 54 10.89 10.67 8.79
C GLN A 54 9.70 9.82 8.33
N VAL A 55 9.48 8.69 8.98
CA VAL A 55 8.40 7.76 8.67
C VAL A 55 7.70 7.38 9.96
N ASP A 56 6.38 7.36 9.96
CA ASP A 56 5.60 6.88 11.08
C ASP A 56 5.79 5.37 11.25
N GLU A 57 6.06 4.92 12.48
CA GLU A 57 6.36 3.52 12.81
C GLU A 57 5.20 2.57 12.46
N SER A 58 3.96 3.05 12.42
CA SER A 58 2.80 2.25 12.02
C SER A 58 2.87 1.73 10.57
N TYR A 59 3.69 2.36 9.73
CA TYR A 59 3.96 1.93 8.35
C TYR A 59 5.21 1.06 8.20
N MET A 60 5.88 0.73 9.32
CA MET A 60 6.99 -0.25 9.31
C MET A 60 6.44 -1.65 9.58
N ASN A 61 6.95 -2.66 8.87
CA ASN A 61 6.61 -4.04 9.19
C ASN A 61 7.54 -4.62 10.27
N GLU A 62 7.22 -5.82 10.76
CA GLU A 62 7.97 -6.54 11.79
C GLU A 62 9.46 -6.75 11.46
N ASN A 63 9.83 -6.71 10.18
CA ASN A 63 11.22 -6.84 9.71
C ASN A 63 11.93 -5.48 9.53
N GLY A 64 11.33 -4.38 10.01
CA GLY A 64 11.88 -3.04 9.86
C GLY A 64 11.82 -2.49 8.43
N LYS A 65 10.97 -3.05 7.56
CA LYS A 65 10.80 -2.57 6.20
C LYS A 65 9.65 -1.58 6.11
N PHE A 66 9.89 -0.44 5.50
CA PHE A 66 8.86 0.55 5.21
C PHE A 66 7.88 0.07 4.13
N GLU A 67 6.58 0.14 4.43
CA GLU A 67 5.49 -0.27 3.54
C GLU A 67 4.79 0.96 2.93
N LEU A 68 5.49 1.68 2.06
CA LEU A 68 5.03 2.90 1.39
C LEU A 68 3.63 2.76 0.75
N ASN A 69 3.28 1.58 0.26
CA ASN A 69 1.97 1.31 -0.34
C ASN A 69 0.80 1.38 0.66
N LYS A 70 1.06 1.40 1.96
CA LYS A 70 0.04 1.53 3.01
C LYS A 70 -0.26 2.98 3.38
N THR A 71 0.55 3.94 2.93
CA THR A 71 0.42 5.36 3.30
C THR A 71 -0.67 6.12 2.54
N GLY A 72 -1.46 5.46 1.69
CA GLY A 72 -2.54 6.09 0.94
C GLY A 72 -2.08 7.01 -0.18
N LEU A 73 -1.00 6.66 -0.88
CA LEU A 73 -0.45 7.45 -1.97
C LEU A 73 -1.47 7.75 -3.07
N LEU A 74 -1.40 8.95 -3.61
CA LEU A 74 -2.20 9.42 -4.73
C LEU A 74 -1.31 9.59 -5.98
N ALA A 75 -1.89 9.32 -7.14
CA ALA A 75 -1.35 9.69 -8.43
C ALA A 75 -2.26 10.72 -9.10
N TYR A 76 -1.68 11.80 -9.62
CA TYR A 76 -2.40 12.72 -10.49
C TYR A 76 -2.14 12.33 -11.95
N SER A 77 -3.18 12.02 -12.69
CA SER A 77 -3.08 11.63 -14.10
C SER A 77 -4.27 12.17 -14.87
N HIS A 78 -3.97 12.86 -15.98
CA HIS A 78 -4.96 13.35 -16.94
C HIS A 78 -6.14 14.14 -16.31
N GLY A 79 -5.83 15.00 -15.33
CA GLY A 79 -6.83 15.85 -14.67
C GLY A 79 -7.52 15.22 -13.46
N GLU A 80 -7.19 13.97 -13.11
CA GLU A 80 -7.82 13.21 -12.04
C GLU A 80 -6.83 12.78 -10.97
N TYR A 81 -7.29 12.69 -9.71
CA TYR A 81 -6.55 12.12 -8.59
C TYR A 81 -6.98 10.66 -8.41
N LEU A 82 -6.02 9.75 -8.46
CA LEU A 82 -6.25 8.31 -8.39
C LEU A 82 -5.48 7.71 -7.22
N GLY A 83 -6.11 6.82 -6.45
CA GLY A 83 -5.43 5.99 -5.49
C GLY A 83 -4.59 4.92 -6.18
N LEU A 84 -3.47 4.51 -5.55
CA LEU A 84 -2.66 3.41 -6.05
C LEU A 84 -3.40 2.07 -5.88
N GLY A 85 -3.39 1.25 -6.92
CA GLY A 85 -4.01 -0.06 -6.94
C GLY A 85 -3.17 -1.16 -6.27
N LYS A 86 -3.53 -2.41 -6.53
CA LYS A 86 -2.83 -3.58 -6.00
C LYS A 86 -1.39 -3.66 -6.52
N LYS A 87 -0.48 -4.16 -5.69
CA LYS A 87 0.91 -4.41 -6.07
C LYS A 87 0.99 -5.35 -7.27
N ILE A 88 1.60 -4.89 -8.35
CA ILE A 88 1.75 -5.64 -9.60
C ILE A 88 2.99 -6.54 -9.58
N GLY A 89 4.06 -6.10 -8.92
CA GLY A 89 5.32 -6.82 -8.89
C GLY A 89 6.28 -6.32 -7.81
N THR A 90 7.48 -6.87 -7.81
CA THR A 90 8.59 -6.48 -6.93
C THR A 90 9.76 -5.99 -7.77
N PHE A 91 10.81 -5.51 -7.12
CA PHE A 91 12.05 -5.11 -7.79
C PHE A 91 12.52 -6.18 -8.80
N GLY A 92 12.88 -5.75 -9.99
CA GLY A 92 13.28 -6.65 -11.08
C GLY A 92 12.13 -7.39 -11.78
N TYR A 93 10.86 -7.07 -11.49
CA TYR A 93 9.70 -7.73 -12.12
C TYR A 93 9.75 -7.72 -13.65
N SER A 94 10.08 -6.57 -14.27
CA SER A 94 10.11 -6.40 -15.73
C SER A 94 11.23 -7.15 -16.43
N VAL A 95 12.32 -7.46 -15.73
CA VAL A 95 13.50 -8.14 -16.29
C VAL A 95 13.62 -9.61 -15.89
N ARG A 96 12.66 -10.12 -15.10
CA ARG A 96 12.65 -11.55 -14.73
C ARG A 96 12.40 -12.43 -15.95
N LYS A 97 13.35 -13.29 -16.26
CA LYS A 97 13.12 -14.37 -17.23
C LYS A 97 11.99 -15.26 -16.72
N LYS A 98 10.97 -15.50 -17.54
CA LYS A 98 9.93 -16.50 -17.23
C LYS A 98 10.63 -17.84 -17.02
N LYS A 99 10.48 -18.47 -15.84
CA LYS A 99 10.92 -19.86 -15.65
C LYS A 99 10.12 -20.70 -16.65
N THR A 100 10.79 -21.25 -17.66
CA THR A 100 10.21 -22.29 -18.52
C THR A 100 9.89 -23.47 -17.62
N VAL A 101 8.60 -23.71 -17.41
CA VAL A 101 8.15 -24.91 -16.68
C VAL A 101 8.55 -26.08 -17.56
N ASP A 102 9.52 -26.87 -17.08
CA ASP A 102 9.98 -28.04 -17.79
C ASP A 102 8.78 -28.96 -18.05
N LYS A 103 8.57 -29.36 -19.32
CA LYS A 103 7.41 -30.18 -19.75
C LYS A 103 7.25 -31.45 -18.91
N ARG A 104 8.33 -31.93 -18.26
CA ARG A 104 8.33 -33.06 -17.31
C ARG A 104 7.61 -32.78 -16.02
N THR A 105 7.66 -31.54 -15.50
CA THR A 105 6.97 -31.13 -14.26
C THR A 105 5.48 -30.90 -14.49
N ALA A 106 5.10 -30.37 -15.66
CA ALA A 106 3.69 -30.20 -16.04
C ALA A 106 2.94 -31.54 -16.14
N LYS A 107 3.60 -32.60 -16.69
CA LYS A 107 3.03 -33.92 -16.79
C LYS A 107 2.78 -34.60 -15.44
N LYS A 108 3.63 -34.34 -14.41
CA LYS A 108 3.45 -34.84 -13.03
C LYS A 108 2.30 -34.14 -12.28
N ILE A 109 1.99 -32.89 -12.61
CA ILE A 109 0.89 -32.14 -11.97
C ILE A 109 -0.46 -32.58 -12.52
N THR A 110 -0.58 -32.82 -13.83
CA THR A 110 -1.79 -33.32 -14.47
C THR A 110 -2.16 -34.73 -13.98
N THR A 111 -1.22 -35.65 -13.90
CA THR A 111 -1.48 -37.02 -13.39
C THR A 111 -1.88 -37.04 -11.92
N LYS A 112 -1.37 -36.08 -11.10
CA LYS A 112 -1.73 -35.99 -9.68
C LYS A 112 -3.12 -35.38 -9.44
N ASN A 113 -3.62 -34.55 -10.36
CA ASN A 113 -4.96 -33.97 -10.32
C ASN A 113 -6.02 -34.96 -10.83
N GLU A 114 -5.71 -35.77 -11.83
CA GLU A 114 -6.63 -36.79 -12.33
C GLU A 114 -6.88 -37.94 -11.33
N SER A 115 -5.87 -38.30 -10.51
CA SER A 115 -6.03 -39.28 -9.42
C SER A 115 -6.83 -38.74 -8.23
N ARG A 116 -6.95 -37.41 -8.07
CA ARG A 116 -7.71 -36.77 -7.01
C ARG A 116 -9.21 -36.59 -7.35
N SER A 117 -9.57 -36.52 -8.63
CA SER A 117 -10.97 -36.35 -9.10
C SER A 117 -11.78 -37.65 -9.11
N LYS A 118 -11.14 -38.83 -8.91
CA LYS A 118 -11.81 -40.14 -8.91
C LYS A 118 -12.26 -40.63 -7.53
N LYS A 119 -12.07 -39.83 -6.44
CA LYS A 119 -12.70 -40.11 -5.13
C LYS A 119 -14.04 -39.37 -5.06
N SER A 120 -15.14 -40.07 -5.27
CA SER A 120 -16.52 -39.63 -5.11
C SER A 120 -16.75 -39.07 -3.69
N PRO A 121 -17.48 -37.94 -3.51
CA PRO A 121 -17.81 -37.43 -2.19
C PRO A 121 -18.96 -38.30 -1.58
N GLU A 122 -18.66 -38.89 -0.45
CA GLU A 122 -19.62 -39.53 0.44
C GLU A 122 -20.70 -38.52 0.88
N LYS A 123 -21.98 -38.86 0.70
CA LYS A 123 -23.15 -38.03 1.01
C LYS A 123 -23.22 -37.78 2.52
N ARG A 124 -22.88 -36.57 2.99
CA ARG A 124 -23.22 -36.10 4.32
C ARG A 124 -24.69 -35.70 4.38
N THR A 125 -25.50 -36.45 5.08
CA THR A 125 -26.89 -36.13 5.46
C THR A 125 -26.87 -34.91 6.39
N VAL A 126 -27.51 -33.83 5.94
CA VAL A 126 -27.70 -32.60 6.73
C VAL A 126 -28.94 -32.82 7.63
N ASN A 127 -28.73 -32.85 8.92
CA ASN A 127 -29.76 -32.89 9.95
C ASN A 127 -30.44 -31.51 10.05
N LYS A 128 -31.69 -31.40 9.59
CA LYS A 128 -32.56 -30.23 9.66
C LYS A 128 -33.23 -30.19 11.02
N ASN A 129 -32.63 -29.60 12.05
CA ASN A 129 -33.35 -29.10 13.25
C ASN A 129 -32.43 -28.12 13.99
N ALA A 130 -32.52 -26.84 13.63
CA ALA A 130 -32.06 -25.75 14.45
C ALA A 130 -33.15 -24.67 14.50
N THR A 131 -33.90 -24.67 15.57
CA THR A 131 -34.96 -23.71 15.92
C THR A 131 -34.31 -22.33 16.22
N PHE A 132 -34.70 -21.33 15.45
CA PHE A 132 -34.30 -19.92 15.64
C PHE A 132 -35.14 -19.30 16.77
N ARG A 133 -34.56 -19.06 17.93
CA ARG A 133 -35.15 -18.23 19.01
C ARG A 133 -34.88 -16.73 18.73
N LYS A 134 -35.95 -15.99 18.35
CA LYS A 134 -35.97 -14.52 18.33
C LYS A 134 -35.89 -13.98 19.75
N LYS A 135 -34.85 -13.18 20.10
CA LYS A 135 -34.86 -12.34 21.29
C LYS A 135 -35.50 -10.99 20.96
N GLY A 136 -36.59 -10.68 21.72
CA GLY A 136 -37.35 -9.45 21.59
C GLY A 136 -36.57 -8.22 22.06
N LYS A 137 -36.89 -7.09 21.43
CA LYS A 137 -36.51 -5.73 21.85
C LYS A 137 -37.28 -5.36 23.10
N ALA A 138 -36.58 -4.97 24.18
CA ALA A 138 -37.18 -4.21 25.27
C ALA A 138 -36.96 -2.71 25.00
N LYS A 139 -38.07 -1.95 24.99
CA LYS A 139 -38.10 -0.47 25.09
C LYS A 139 -37.86 -0.05 26.53
N LYS A 140 -36.98 0.90 26.76
CA LYS A 140 -37.19 2.03 27.66
C LYS A 140 -36.26 3.15 27.26
#